data_a803199f2e3d2f4d6b0a603d61d05105
#
_entry.id   a803199f2e3d2f4d6b0a603d61d05105
#
_cell.length_a   1.000
_cell.length_b   1.000
_cell.length_c   1.000
_cell.angle_alpha   90.00
_cell.angle_beta   90.00
_cell.angle_gamma   90.00
#
_symmetry.space_group_name_H-M   'P 1'
#
loop_
_entity.id
_entity.type
_entity.pdbx_description
1 polymer ?
#
loop_
_entity_poly.entity_id
_entity_poly.type
_entity_poly.pdbx_seq_one_letter_code
_entity_poly.pdbx_strand_id
1 'polypeptide(L)'
;MYDAVISGGSLAGLLTAREIARDGHSGLVLEEGFEVGSPEHCGGLVSKNALSELGIKLSSKSFDSEIKTAKIFSPDGKHIEIDSTKQQIVVVNRRELDKQVARQARDFGATIMVKTSFNGKIPDGVSTSNGDVNCKYFVDCRGVASLVNKDRDGIYPTAQYEVYADWISEGRVEVYLDQEKYPGFFAWVIPSGNGVGKVGVSGKAIDASTLIQEFLEKKGNYSIIRKIYAPIWIKGPIKHFTTENTIIVGDAAGQAKPTTAGGIFSCGIGGIMAGKTIAMALRTNDFKKLIDYEKSWRAKFGNEFEKQSLARKILSRIDNKTVNKLFDSITPEIIDDISGKDDFDFHTSSIVKLLGVKGSLNAAQLLIGGELKKLISTQG
;
A
#
# COMPACT_ATOMS: atom_id res chain seq x y z
N MET A 1 21.25 23.98 8.35
CA MET A 1 21.49 22.96 7.30
C MET A 1 21.21 21.60 7.90
N TYR A 2 20.36 20.77 7.26
CA TYR A 2 20.07 19.40 7.68
C TYR A 2 20.92 18.39 6.89
N ASP A 3 21.18 17.22 7.46
CA ASP A 3 21.79 16.13 6.70
C ASP A 3 20.82 15.55 5.67
N ALA A 4 19.54 15.45 6.04
CA ALA A 4 18.50 15.01 5.10
C ALA A 4 17.19 15.78 5.30
N VAL A 5 16.51 16.12 4.20
CA VAL A 5 15.13 16.61 4.17
C VAL A 5 14.24 15.56 3.53
N ILE A 6 13.16 15.19 4.22
CA ILE A 6 12.19 14.20 3.82
C ILE A 6 10.86 14.89 3.53
N SER A 7 10.37 14.83 2.31
CA SER A 7 9.07 15.39 1.94
C SER A 7 7.98 14.32 1.98
N GLY A 8 7.03 14.46 2.92
CA GLY A 8 5.93 13.56 3.21
C GLY A 8 6.06 12.91 4.59
N GLY A 9 5.18 13.28 5.51
CA GLY A 9 5.09 12.80 6.89
C GLY A 9 4.24 11.55 7.08
N SER A 10 4.16 10.67 6.07
CA SER A 10 3.53 9.35 6.19
C SER A 10 4.53 8.32 6.72
N LEU A 11 4.05 7.08 6.95
CA LEU A 11 4.84 6.00 7.54
C LEU A 11 6.24 5.83 6.93
N ALA A 12 6.35 5.86 5.59
CA ALA A 12 7.64 5.69 4.90
C ALA A 12 8.63 6.82 5.23
N GLY A 13 8.18 8.07 5.17
CA GLY A 13 9.02 9.23 5.49
C GLY A 13 9.39 9.30 6.97
N LEU A 14 8.46 8.98 7.85
CA LEU A 14 8.70 8.97 9.30
C LEU A 14 9.69 7.87 9.70
N LEU A 15 9.58 6.67 9.11
CA LEU A 15 10.55 5.59 9.34
C LEU A 15 11.93 5.95 8.77
N THR A 16 11.99 6.63 7.61
CA THR A 16 13.25 7.15 7.07
C THR A 16 13.90 8.13 8.06
N ALA A 17 13.14 9.10 8.55
CA ALA A 17 13.62 10.08 9.51
C ALA A 17 14.06 9.44 10.83
N ARG A 18 13.29 8.43 11.31
CA ARG A 18 13.63 7.66 12.51
C ARG A 18 15.01 7.00 12.41
N GLU A 19 15.30 6.34 11.29
CA GLU A 19 16.57 5.65 11.11
C GLU A 19 17.76 6.62 10.96
N ILE A 20 17.56 7.76 10.27
CA ILE A 20 18.57 8.81 10.13
C ILE A 20 18.89 9.41 11.51
N ALA A 21 17.87 9.78 12.28
CA ALA A 21 18.04 10.39 13.59
C ALA A 21 18.63 9.40 14.62
N ARG A 22 18.23 8.11 14.56
CA ARG A 22 18.79 7.07 15.42
C ARG A 22 20.28 6.86 15.23
N ASP A 23 20.80 7.15 14.03
CA ASP A 23 22.25 7.11 13.74
C ASP A 23 22.97 8.44 14.07
N GLY A 24 22.29 9.41 14.69
CA GLY A 24 22.85 10.67 15.16
C GLY A 24 22.90 11.78 14.10
N HIS A 25 22.22 11.63 12.97
CA HIS A 25 22.18 12.61 11.90
C HIS A 25 20.90 13.46 11.95
N SER A 26 20.99 14.70 11.45
CA SER A 26 19.87 15.64 11.45
C SER A 26 18.90 15.37 10.29
N GLY A 27 17.66 14.97 10.60
CA GLY A 27 16.58 14.76 9.64
C GLY A 27 15.43 15.74 9.85
N LEU A 28 14.94 16.35 8.76
CA LEU A 28 13.74 17.18 8.75
C LEU A 28 12.65 16.55 7.89
N VAL A 29 11.49 16.28 8.49
CA VAL A 29 10.29 15.87 7.78
C VAL A 29 9.42 17.07 7.49
N LEU A 30 9.05 17.25 6.21
CA LEU A 30 8.08 18.24 5.73
C LEU A 30 6.75 17.52 5.53
N GLU A 31 5.70 17.96 6.22
CA GLU A 31 4.33 17.48 6.07
C GLU A 31 3.43 18.65 5.65
N GLU A 32 2.76 18.51 4.49
CA GLU A 32 1.88 19.57 3.96
C GLU A 32 0.59 19.74 4.76
N GLY A 33 0.12 18.64 5.37
CA GLY A 33 -1.07 18.62 6.20
C GLY A 33 -0.92 19.39 7.52
N PHE A 34 -2.07 19.63 8.17
CA PHE A 34 -2.11 20.30 9.48
C PHE A 34 -1.56 19.43 10.61
N GLU A 35 -1.56 18.12 10.42
CA GLU A 35 -1.04 17.13 11.35
C GLU A 35 -0.58 15.88 10.60
N VAL A 36 0.35 15.14 11.19
CA VAL A 36 0.79 13.84 10.68
C VAL A 36 -0.36 12.84 10.71
N GLY A 37 -0.49 12.04 9.64
CA GLY A 37 -1.47 10.95 9.53
C GLY A 37 -2.88 11.41 9.12
N SER A 38 -3.09 12.68 8.79
CA SER A 38 -4.40 13.20 8.38
C SER A 38 -4.30 13.93 7.03
N PRO A 39 -5.25 13.67 6.09
CA PRO A 39 -6.34 12.71 6.18
C PRO A 39 -5.87 11.24 6.05
N GLU A 40 -6.61 10.31 6.65
CA GLU A 40 -6.30 8.88 6.62
C GLU A 40 -6.75 8.23 5.31
N HIS A 41 -5.85 8.03 4.36
CA HIS A 41 -6.15 7.49 3.02
C HIS A 41 -6.09 5.96 2.91
N CYS A 42 -5.88 5.24 4.01
CA CYS A 42 -5.54 3.82 4.00
C CYS A 42 -6.64 2.95 4.63
N GLY A 43 -6.84 1.75 4.08
CA GLY A 43 -7.69 0.72 4.71
C GLY A 43 -7.15 0.18 6.03
N GLY A 44 -5.84 0.31 6.29
CA GLY A 44 -5.22 -0.05 7.56
C GLY A 44 -4.84 -1.51 7.75
N LEU A 45 -5.02 -2.37 6.75
CA LEU A 45 -4.70 -3.80 6.85
C LEU A 45 -3.19 -4.06 6.85
N VAL A 46 -2.70 -4.80 7.86
CA VAL A 46 -1.29 -5.19 7.99
C VAL A 46 -1.16 -6.43 8.89
N SER A 47 -0.16 -7.28 8.66
CA SER A 47 0.13 -8.39 9.56
C SER A 47 0.89 -7.93 10.83
N LYS A 48 0.72 -8.67 11.95
CA LYS A 48 1.51 -8.41 13.16
C LYS A 48 3.00 -8.65 12.92
N ASN A 49 3.35 -9.60 12.06
CA ASN A 49 4.74 -9.85 11.65
C ASN A 49 5.36 -8.64 10.93
N ALA A 50 4.63 -8.05 9.98
CA ALA A 50 5.08 -6.85 9.29
C ALA A 50 5.32 -5.68 10.26
N LEU A 51 4.42 -5.46 11.22
CA LEU A 51 4.60 -4.43 12.24
C LEU A 51 5.85 -4.69 13.10
N SER A 52 6.10 -5.94 13.45
CA SER A 52 7.31 -6.34 14.20
C SER A 52 8.58 -6.04 13.41
N GLU A 53 8.63 -6.37 12.10
CA GLU A 53 9.77 -6.04 11.24
C GLU A 53 9.98 -4.53 11.07
N LEU A 54 8.90 -3.73 11.11
CA LEU A 54 8.97 -2.27 11.10
C LEU A 54 9.44 -1.68 12.45
N GLY A 55 9.58 -2.51 13.48
CA GLY A 55 9.90 -2.06 14.83
C GLY A 55 8.77 -1.26 15.47
N ILE A 56 7.52 -1.62 15.15
CA ILE A 56 6.31 -0.93 15.63
C ILE A 56 5.54 -1.87 16.56
N LYS A 57 5.40 -1.48 17.81
CA LYS A 57 4.47 -2.10 18.76
C LYS A 57 3.21 -1.24 18.81
N LEU A 58 2.07 -1.81 18.44
CA LEU A 58 0.81 -1.08 18.45
C LEU A 58 0.43 -0.60 19.86
N SER A 59 -0.01 0.64 19.93
CA SER A 59 -0.71 1.18 21.09
C SER A 59 -2.21 0.87 20.99
N SER A 60 -2.96 1.00 22.08
CA SER A 60 -4.41 0.87 22.07
C SER A 60 -5.10 1.86 21.12
N LYS A 61 -4.49 3.03 20.87
CA LYS A 61 -5.02 4.05 19.95
C LYS A 61 -4.74 3.72 18.47
N SER A 62 -3.64 3.02 18.20
CA SER A 62 -3.25 2.65 16.82
C SER A 62 -3.80 1.30 16.36
N PHE A 63 -4.49 0.56 17.23
CA PHE A 63 -5.18 -0.68 16.93
C PHE A 63 -6.68 -0.44 16.80
N ASP A 64 -7.28 -0.80 15.67
CA ASP A 64 -8.72 -0.72 15.43
C ASP A 64 -9.39 -2.09 15.65
N SER A 65 -9.00 -3.12 14.89
CA SER A 65 -9.62 -4.45 14.97
C SER A 65 -8.67 -5.56 14.50
N GLU A 66 -9.06 -6.82 14.73
CA GLU A 66 -8.38 -8.01 14.23
C GLU A 66 -9.23 -8.68 13.15
N ILE A 67 -8.59 -9.16 12.08
CA ILE A 67 -9.27 -9.86 10.99
C ILE A 67 -9.08 -11.37 11.15
N LYS A 68 -10.20 -12.08 11.10
CA LYS A 68 -10.26 -13.55 11.19
C LYS A 68 -10.56 -14.20 9.85
N THR A 69 -11.37 -13.52 9.02
CA THR A 69 -11.78 -14.06 7.71
C THR A 69 -11.74 -12.98 6.62
N ALA A 70 -11.51 -13.42 5.39
CA ALA A 70 -11.66 -12.60 4.18
C ALA A 70 -12.70 -13.26 3.27
N LYS A 71 -13.74 -12.49 2.89
CA LYS A 71 -14.80 -12.95 1.98
C LYS A 71 -14.68 -12.24 0.66
N ILE A 72 -14.50 -13.00 -0.42
CA ILE A 72 -14.32 -12.45 -1.77
C ILE A 72 -15.55 -12.84 -2.59
N PHE A 73 -16.21 -11.83 -3.17
CA PHE A 73 -17.42 -11.98 -3.96
C PHE A 73 -17.11 -11.85 -5.45
N SER A 74 -17.70 -12.73 -6.24
CA SER A 74 -17.73 -12.67 -7.70
C SER A 74 -18.85 -11.74 -8.20
N PRO A 75 -18.84 -11.34 -9.49
CA PRO A 75 -19.87 -10.48 -10.07
C PRO A 75 -21.29 -11.06 -9.99
N ASP A 76 -21.46 -12.38 -10.04
CA ASP A 76 -22.75 -13.09 -9.95
C ASP A 76 -23.20 -13.36 -8.50
N GLY A 77 -22.44 -12.86 -7.50
CA GLY A 77 -22.78 -12.94 -6.07
C GLY A 77 -22.30 -14.22 -5.37
N LYS A 78 -21.65 -15.15 -6.06
CA LYS A 78 -20.94 -16.26 -5.40
C LYS A 78 -19.80 -15.72 -4.56
N HIS A 79 -19.36 -16.47 -3.56
CA HIS A 79 -18.24 -16.05 -2.74
C HIS A 79 -17.38 -17.22 -2.29
N ILE A 80 -16.13 -16.89 -1.96
CA ILE A 80 -15.22 -17.73 -1.21
C ILE A 80 -14.91 -17.08 0.12
N GLU A 81 -14.65 -17.89 1.13
CA GLU A 81 -14.24 -17.42 2.46
C GLU A 81 -12.90 -18.05 2.83
N ILE A 82 -11.94 -17.19 3.22
CA ILE A 82 -10.57 -17.57 3.54
C ILE A 82 -10.37 -17.33 5.04
N ASP A 83 -9.93 -18.34 5.77
CA ASP A 83 -9.50 -18.19 7.16
C ASP A 83 -8.15 -17.48 7.20
N SER A 84 -8.12 -16.32 7.85
CA SER A 84 -6.95 -15.44 7.99
C SER A 84 -6.36 -15.47 9.40
N THR A 85 -6.80 -16.36 10.27
CA THR A 85 -6.37 -16.40 11.68
C THR A 85 -4.87 -16.66 11.83
N LYS A 86 -4.29 -17.51 10.99
CA LYS A 86 -2.84 -17.82 10.98
C LYS A 86 -1.98 -16.63 10.51
N GLN A 87 -2.53 -15.75 9.67
CA GLN A 87 -1.82 -14.60 9.12
C GLN A 87 -1.76 -13.42 10.10
N GLN A 88 -2.54 -13.47 11.20
CA GLN A 88 -2.56 -12.47 12.26
C GLN A 88 -2.72 -11.03 11.72
N ILE A 89 -3.71 -10.84 10.87
CA ILE A 89 -4.00 -9.55 10.24
C ILE A 89 -4.73 -8.64 11.23
N VAL A 90 -4.30 -7.39 11.29
CA VAL A 90 -4.96 -6.33 12.06
C VAL A 90 -5.34 -5.16 11.17
N VAL A 91 -6.35 -4.43 11.58
CA VAL A 91 -6.66 -3.10 11.06
C VAL A 91 -6.07 -2.08 12.00
N VAL A 92 -5.28 -1.17 11.46
CA VAL A 92 -4.65 -0.09 12.24
C VAL A 92 -5.31 1.25 11.94
N ASN A 93 -5.43 2.07 12.97
CA ASN A 93 -5.72 3.48 12.85
C ASN A 93 -4.44 4.19 12.36
N ARG A 94 -4.40 4.51 11.07
CA ARG A 94 -3.22 5.09 10.45
C ARG A 94 -2.89 6.49 10.95
N ARG A 95 -3.87 7.26 11.39
CA ARG A 95 -3.61 8.58 12.01
C ARG A 95 -2.80 8.42 13.28
N GLU A 96 -3.22 7.51 14.15
CA GLU A 96 -2.54 7.28 15.42
C GLU A 96 -1.23 6.50 15.25
N LEU A 97 -1.17 5.58 14.29
CA LEU A 97 0.05 4.86 13.95
C LEU A 97 1.14 5.81 13.43
N ASP A 98 0.81 6.67 12.46
CA ASP A 98 1.76 7.61 11.89
C ASP A 98 2.23 8.62 12.97
N LYS A 99 1.32 9.11 13.84
CA LYS A 99 1.70 9.94 15.01
C LYS A 99 2.59 9.20 16.01
N GLN A 100 2.36 7.90 16.21
CA GLN A 100 3.22 7.08 17.06
C GLN A 100 4.64 6.97 16.48
N VAL A 101 4.79 6.73 15.18
CA VAL A 101 6.10 6.68 14.51
C VAL A 101 6.75 8.07 14.46
N ALA A 102 5.97 9.13 14.28
CA ALA A 102 6.47 10.51 14.37
C ALA A 102 7.08 10.82 15.74
N ARG A 103 6.42 10.37 16.84
CA ARG A 103 7.00 10.48 18.20
C ARG A 103 8.31 9.71 18.30
N GLN A 104 8.37 8.47 17.80
CA GLN A 104 9.63 7.70 17.79
C GLN A 104 10.75 8.41 17.04
N ALA A 105 10.46 8.96 15.84
CA ALA A 105 11.45 9.70 15.06
C ALA A 105 11.95 10.94 15.81
N ARG A 106 11.04 11.70 16.43
CA ARG A 106 11.38 12.87 17.24
C ARG A 106 12.19 12.50 18.48
N ASP A 107 11.86 11.41 19.15
CA ASP A 107 12.58 10.97 20.36
C ASP A 107 14.04 10.59 20.04
N PHE A 108 14.35 10.21 18.79
CA PHE A 108 15.72 10.05 18.28
C PHE A 108 16.33 11.37 17.76
N GLY A 109 15.61 12.50 17.71
CA GLY A 109 16.14 13.80 17.31
C GLY A 109 15.68 14.31 15.94
N ALA A 110 14.78 13.62 15.24
CA ALA A 110 14.23 14.15 13.99
C ALA A 110 13.34 15.38 14.23
N THR A 111 13.40 16.34 13.33
CA THR A 111 12.50 17.51 13.31
C THR A 111 11.32 17.21 12.37
N ILE A 112 10.11 17.60 12.76
CA ILE A 112 8.90 17.45 11.93
C ILE A 112 8.24 18.82 11.81
N MET A 113 8.05 19.29 10.58
CA MET A 113 7.34 20.53 10.27
C MET A 113 6.06 20.20 9.51
N VAL A 114 4.92 20.44 10.15
CA VAL A 114 3.59 20.39 9.53
C VAL A 114 3.26 21.70 8.82
N LYS A 115 2.22 21.73 7.98
CA LYS A 115 1.83 22.89 7.15
C LYS A 115 3.01 23.40 6.30
N THR A 116 3.84 22.48 5.82
CA THR A 116 5.04 22.81 5.06
C THR A 116 5.11 21.96 3.82
N SER A 117 4.80 22.55 2.66
CA SER A 117 4.82 21.88 1.36
C SER A 117 6.20 21.97 0.73
N PHE A 118 6.61 20.93 0.03
CA PHE A 118 7.76 20.92 -0.86
C PHE A 118 7.38 21.57 -2.20
N ASN A 119 8.11 22.63 -2.60
CA ASN A 119 7.88 23.35 -3.85
C ASN A 119 8.83 22.93 -4.97
N GLY A 120 10.06 22.50 -4.62
CA GLY A 120 11.06 22.10 -5.61
C GLY A 120 12.45 21.92 -5.01
N LYS A 121 13.35 21.32 -5.80
CA LYS A 121 14.79 21.28 -5.46
C LYS A 121 15.46 22.58 -5.83
N ILE A 122 16.40 22.98 -5.01
CA ILE A 122 17.35 24.10 -5.24
C ILE A 122 18.77 23.53 -5.17
N PRO A 123 19.83 24.25 -5.61
CA PRO A 123 21.19 23.71 -5.67
C PRO A 123 21.68 23.06 -4.38
N ASP A 124 21.43 23.69 -3.23
CA ASP A 124 21.93 23.23 -1.92
C ASP A 124 20.82 22.72 -0.99
N GLY A 125 19.66 22.32 -1.54
CA GLY A 125 18.56 21.84 -0.72
C GLY A 125 17.20 21.80 -1.41
N VAL A 126 16.18 22.28 -0.70
CA VAL A 126 14.79 22.31 -1.17
C VAL A 126 14.12 23.64 -0.86
N SER A 127 13.24 24.07 -1.77
CA SER A 127 12.31 25.18 -1.53
C SER A 127 11.01 24.65 -0.95
N THR A 128 10.49 25.34 0.06
CA THR A 128 9.24 24.98 0.75
C THR A 128 8.30 26.17 0.83
N SER A 129 7.05 25.92 1.23
CA SER A 129 6.08 27.00 1.50
C SER A 129 6.52 27.94 2.64
N ASN A 130 7.47 27.51 3.48
CA ASN A 130 7.96 28.27 4.64
C ASN A 130 9.42 28.78 4.45
N GLY A 131 9.88 28.82 3.18
CA GLY A 131 11.24 29.24 2.83
C GLY A 131 12.15 28.09 2.42
N ASP A 132 13.38 28.44 2.05
CA ASP A 132 14.36 27.46 1.57
C ASP A 132 15.06 26.74 2.73
N VAL A 133 15.34 25.45 2.54
CA VAL A 133 16.00 24.60 3.53
C VAL A 133 17.20 23.91 2.89
N ASN A 134 18.40 24.18 3.40
CA ASN A 134 19.61 23.52 2.92
C ASN A 134 19.74 22.11 3.48
N CYS A 135 20.09 21.14 2.62
CA CYS A 135 20.31 19.75 3.00
C CYS A 135 21.33 19.05 2.07
N LYS A 136 21.97 17.99 2.60
CA LYS A 136 22.87 17.13 1.79
C LYS A 136 22.07 16.14 0.95
N TYR A 137 21.02 15.55 1.52
CA TYR A 137 20.18 14.54 0.88
C TYR A 137 18.71 14.96 0.89
N PHE A 138 18.01 14.63 -0.18
CA PHE A 138 16.57 14.80 -0.29
C PHE A 138 15.88 13.43 -0.39
N VAL A 139 14.78 13.26 0.33
CA VAL A 139 13.96 12.04 0.26
C VAL A 139 12.54 12.40 -0.16
N ASP A 140 12.12 11.86 -1.30
CA ASP A 140 10.77 12.05 -1.83
C ASP A 140 9.83 10.94 -1.33
N CYS A 141 9.00 11.29 -0.34
CA CYS A 141 7.96 10.43 0.24
C CYS A 141 6.55 11.01 0.03
N ARG A 142 6.33 11.86 -1.00
CA ARG A 142 5.06 12.55 -1.27
C ARG A 142 3.96 11.64 -1.84
N GLY A 143 4.20 10.32 -1.85
CA GLY A 143 3.21 9.35 -2.31
C GLY A 143 2.91 9.49 -3.79
N VAL A 144 1.65 9.17 -4.16
CA VAL A 144 1.20 9.17 -5.56
C VAL A 144 1.34 10.55 -6.22
N ALA A 145 1.33 11.64 -5.46
CA ALA A 145 1.52 13.00 -5.98
C ALA A 145 2.82 13.13 -6.81
N SER A 146 3.88 12.41 -6.46
CA SER A 146 5.14 12.38 -7.22
C SER A 146 5.04 11.69 -8.58
N LEU A 147 3.98 10.94 -8.84
CA LEU A 147 3.78 10.11 -10.04
C LEU A 147 2.72 10.68 -10.98
N VAL A 148 1.79 11.53 -10.49
CA VAL A 148 0.62 12.04 -11.25
C VAL A 148 1.01 12.67 -12.59
N ASN A 149 2.10 13.40 -12.65
CA ASN A 149 2.56 14.05 -13.87
C ASN A 149 3.47 13.17 -14.73
N LYS A 150 3.88 11.98 -14.25
CA LYS A 150 4.82 11.09 -14.93
C LYS A 150 4.11 9.99 -15.72
N ASP A 151 3.05 9.42 -15.15
CA ASP A 151 2.33 8.30 -15.76
C ASP A 151 0.90 8.19 -15.22
N ARG A 152 -0.06 8.71 -15.97
CA ARG A 152 -1.48 8.71 -15.59
C ARG A 152 -2.15 7.35 -15.68
N ASP A 153 -1.67 6.45 -16.54
CA ASP A 153 -2.26 5.10 -16.71
C ASP A 153 -2.11 4.19 -15.49
N GLY A 154 -1.14 4.49 -14.62
CA GLY A 154 -0.92 3.76 -13.38
C GLY A 154 -1.76 4.25 -12.20
N ILE A 155 -2.54 5.32 -12.41
CA ILE A 155 -3.28 6.00 -11.35
C ILE A 155 -4.76 5.66 -11.47
N TYR A 156 -5.30 5.08 -10.41
CA TYR A 156 -6.73 4.77 -10.31
C TYR A 156 -7.42 5.70 -9.30
N PRO A 157 -8.54 6.33 -9.68
CA PRO A 157 -9.37 7.08 -8.74
C PRO A 157 -9.92 6.15 -7.67
N THR A 158 -9.98 6.64 -6.44
CA THR A 158 -10.46 5.87 -5.29
C THR A 158 -11.32 6.77 -4.40
N ALA A 159 -12.44 6.24 -3.94
CA ALA A 159 -13.21 6.78 -2.83
C ALA A 159 -13.23 5.78 -1.69
N GLN A 160 -12.98 6.25 -0.46
CA GLN A 160 -13.11 5.47 0.75
C GLN A 160 -13.90 6.27 1.79
N TYR A 161 -15.00 5.71 2.27
CA TYR A 161 -15.79 6.29 3.35
C TYR A 161 -15.58 5.48 4.63
N GLU A 162 -15.42 6.17 5.72
CA GLU A 162 -15.57 5.59 7.05
C GLU A 162 -17.03 5.74 7.43
N VAL A 163 -17.68 4.62 7.72
CA VAL A 163 -19.13 4.58 8.00
C VAL A 163 -19.41 3.77 9.25
N TYR A 164 -20.53 4.11 9.93
CA TYR A 164 -21.16 3.26 10.94
C TYR A 164 -22.35 2.56 10.30
N ALA A 165 -22.43 1.23 10.45
CA ALA A 165 -23.53 0.45 9.92
C ALA A 165 -23.63 -0.95 10.58
N ASP A 166 -24.86 -1.42 10.81
CA ASP A 166 -25.13 -2.72 11.44
C ASP A 166 -24.74 -3.92 10.57
N TRP A 167 -24.63 -3.72 9.25
CA TRP A 167 -24.22 -4.79 8.31
C TRP A 167 -22.69 -5.00 8.23
N ILE A 168 -21.89 -4.19 8.92
CA ILE A 168 -20.43 -4.40 9.00
C ILE A 168 -20.15 -5.57 9.93
N SER A 169 -19.61 -6.65 9.36
CA SER A 169 -19.24 -7.85 10.12
C SER A 169 -17.89 -7.69 10.77
N GLU A 170 -17.83 -7.72 12.08
CA GLU A 170 -16.56 -7.66 12.81
C GLU A 170 -15.63 -8.84 12.46
N GLY A 171 -14.35 -8.56 12.38
CA GLY A 171 -13.32 -9.56 12.06
C GLY A 171 -13.34 -10.09 10.64
N ARG A 172 -14.19 -9.57 9.75
CA ARG A 172 -14.29 -10.03 8.36
C ARG A 172 -14.08 -8.90 7.35
N VAL A 173 -13.08 -9.04 6.51
CA VAL A 173 -12.90 -8.20 5.32
C VAL A 173 -13.77 -8.74 4.19
N GLU A 174 -14.41 -7.85 3.45
CA GLU A 174 -15.14 -8.21 2.23
C GLU A 174 -14.50 -7.51 1.01
N VAL A 175 -14.37 -8.27 -0.09
CA VAL A 175 -13.86 -7.79 -1.39
C VAL A 175 -14.87 -8.15 -2.47
N TYR A 176 -15.22 -7.19 -3.31
CA TYR A 176 -16.21 -7.36 -4.37
C TYR A 176 -15.55 -7.14 -5.73
N LEU A 177 -15.47 -8.20 -6.52
CA LEU A 177 -14.95 -8.15 -7.88
C LEU A 177 -16.10 -7.87 -8.84
N ASP A 178 -15.97 -6.86 -9.67
CA ASP A 178 -16.90 -6.54 -10.76
C ASP A 178 -16.15 -5.70 -11.79
N GLN A 179 -15.79 -6.31 -12.93
CA GLN A 179 -14.97 -5.64 -13.94
C GLN A 179 -15.72 -4.58 -14.75
N GLU A 180 -17.06 -4.56 -14.68
CA GLU A 180 -17.88 -3.52 -15.28
C GLU A 180 -17.95 -2.27 -14.41
N LYS A 181 -18.05 -2.47 -13.06
CA LYS A 181 -18.13 -1.38 -12.09
C LYS A 181 -16.75 -0.90 -11.62
N TYR A 182 -15.83 -1.84 -11.41
CA TYR A 182 -14.50 -1.58 -10.84
C TYR A 182 -13.39 -2.10 -11.78
N PRO A 183 -13.31 -1.60 -13.05
CA PRO A 183 -12.39 -2.15 -14.04
C PRO A 183 -10.95 -2.24 -13.52
N GLY A 184 -10.40 -3.45 -13.49
CA GLY A 184 -9.04 -3.72 -13.02
C GLY A 184 -8.82 -3.55 -11.51
N PHE A 185 -9.87 -3.32 -10.69
CA PHE A 185 -9.76 -3.27 -9.23
C PHE A 185 -10.99 -3.91 -8.55
N PHE A 186 -11.46 -3.36 -7.42
CA PHE A 186 -12.55 -3.94 -6.62
C PHE A 186 -13.16 -2.90 -5.65
N ALA A 187 -14.29 -3.27 -5.03
CA ALA A 187 -14.80 -2.61 -3.85
C ALA A 187 -14.45 -3.43 -2.59
N TRP A 188 -14.37 -2.76 -1.44
CA TRP A 188 -14.01 -3.40 -0.17
C TRP A 188 -14.80 -2.88 1.02
N VAL A 189 -14.95 -3.73 2.04
CA VAL A 189 -15.42 -3.39 3.38
C VAL A 189 -14.40 -3.92 4.38
N ILE A 190 -13.83 -3.04 5.18
CA ILE A 190 -12.83 -3.36 6.21
C ILE A 190 -13.38 -2.91 7.57
N PRO A 191 -13.69 -3.82 8.51
CA PRO A 191 -14.22 -3.45 9.80
C PRO A 191 -13.14 -2.82 10.69
N SER A 192 -13.48 -1.71 11.32
CA SER A 192 -12.63 -1.00 12.29
C SER A 192 -13.08 -1.22 13.74
N GLY A 193 -14.11 -2.06 13.97
CA GLY A 193 -14.68 -2.35 15.27
C GLY A 193 -15.90 -1.48 15.62
N ASN A 194 -16.74 -1.97 16.51
CA ASN A 194 -17.94 -1.27 17.03
C ASN A 194 -18.90 -0.79 15.94
N GLY A 195 -19.14 -1.60 14.91
CA GLY A 195 -20.01 -1.24 13.79
C GLY A 195 -19.41 -0.19 12.82
N VAL A 196 -18.18 0.25 13.04
CA VAL A 196 -17.47 1.16 12.15
C VAL A 196 -16.67 0.36 11.12
N GLY A 197 -16.64 0.84 9.87
CA GLY A 197 -15.81 0.25 8.83
C GLY A 197 -15.38 1.24 7.76
N LYS A 198 -14.31 0.88 7.08
CA LYS A 198 -13.76 1.58 5.91
C LYS A 198 -14.28 0.88 4.66
N VAL A 199 -15.21 1.54 3.99
CA VAL A 199 -15.81 1.06 2.73
C VAL A 199 -15.22 1.83 1.59
N GLY A 200 -14.79 1.17 0.53
CA GLY A 200 -14.20 1.88 -0.59
C GLY A 200 -14.37 1.18 -1.92
N VAL A 201 -14.12 1.94 -2.98
CA VAL A 201 -14.15 1.51 -4.37
C VAL A 201 -12.97 2.12 -5.13
N SER A 202 -12.41 1.36 -6.06
CA SER A 202 -11.42 1.86 -7.01
C SER A 202 -11.52 1.11 -8.33
N GLY A 203 -11.06 1.73 -9.41
CA GLY A 203 -11.04 1.13 -10.73
C GLY A 203 -10.47 2.08 -11.78
N LYS A 204 -10.19 1.57 -12.98
CA LYS A 204 -9.68 2.38 -14.08
C LYS A 204 -10.76 3.31 -14.62
N ALA A 205 -10.50 4.63 -14.59
CA ALA A 205 -11.34 5.66 -15.20
C ALA A 205 -12.81 5.65 -14.71
N ILE A 206 -13.06 5.35 -13.44
CA ILE A 206 -14.38 5.36 -12.81
C ILE A 206 -14.72 6.71 -12.18
N ASP A 207 -16.02 6.98 -12.02
CA ASP A 207 -16.50 7.94 -11.04
C ASP A 207 -16.62 7.25 -9.65
N ALA A 208 -15.53 7.31 -8.90
CA ALA A 208 -15.48 6.67 -7.59
C ALA A 208 -16.48 7.26 -6.59
N SER A 209 -16.87 8.55 -6.75
CA SER A 209 -17.82 9.22 -5.88
C SER A 209 -19.24 8.65 -6.05
N THR A 210 -19.67 8.44 -7.27
CA THR A 210 -20.96 7.84 -7.59
C THR A 210 -21.00 6.37 -7.21
N LEU A 211 -19.96 5.60 -7.59
CA LEU A 211 -19.94 4.15 -7.35
C LEU A 211 -19.91 3.76 -5.88
N ILE A 212 -19.24 4.55 -5.01
CA ILE A 212 -19.25 4.25 -3.57
C ILE A 212 -20.62 4.49 -2.95
N GLN A 213 -21.36 5.51 -3.41
CA GLN A 213 -22.73 5.77 -2.96
C GLN A 213 -23.66 4.64 -3.36
N GLU A 214 -23.65 4.25 -4.65
CA GLU A 214 -24.41 3.09 -5.15
C GLU A 214 -24.08 1.80 -4.39
N PHE A 215 -22.81 1.58 -4.06
CA PHE A 215 -22.38 0.42 -3.28
C PHE A 215 -22.98 0.44 -1.87
N LEU A 216 -22.89 1.56 -1.18
CA LEU A 216 -23.41 1.73 0.19
C LEU A 216 -24.93 1.61 0.23
N GLU A 217 -25.66 2.23 -0.70
CA GLU A 217 -27.12 2.14 -0.79
C GLU A 217 -27.61 0.69 -0.95
N LYS A 218 -26.87 -0.14 -1.72
CA LYS A 218 -27.16 -1.57 -1.88
C LYS A 218 -26.91 -2.40 -0.62
N LYS A 219 -26.01 -1.95 0.25
CA LYS A 219 -25.66 -2.67 1.48
C LYS A 219 -26.70 -2.45 2.59
N GLY A 220 -27.42 -1.33 2.60
CA GLY A 220 -28.43 -1.01 3.59
C GLY A 220 -28.17 0.33 4.30
N ASN A 221 -28.77 0.53 5.47
CA ASN A 221 -28.62 1.76 6.23
C ASN A 221 -27.20 1.98 6.72
N TYR A 222 -26.74 3.21 6.66
CA TYR A 222 -25.42 3.62 7.14
C TYR A 222 -25.39 5.10 7.55
N SER A 223 -24.41 5.45 8.37
CA SER A 223 -24.08 6.82 8.72
C SER A 223 -22.64 7.12 8.31
N ILE A 224 -22.39 8.21 7.60
CA ILE A 224 -21.05 8.60 7.15
C ILE A 224 -20.33 9.34 8.27
N ILE A 225 -19.17 8.85 8.64
CA ILE A 225 -18.25 9.50 9.58
C ILE A 225 -17.28 10.39 8.81
N ARG A 226 -16.71 9.87 7.69
CA ARG A 226 -15.72 10.58 6.90
C ARG A 226 -15.72 10.13 5.43
N LYS A 227 -15.48 11.08 4.53
CA LYS A 227 -15.30 10.82 3.09
C LYS A 227 -13.86 11.16 2.70
N ILE A 228 -13.21 10.27 1.98
CA ILE A 228 -11.85 10.43 1.50
C ILE A 228 -11.80 10.07 0.03
N TYR A 229 -11.16 10.93 -0.75
CA TYR A 229 -10.90 10.73 -2.17
C TYR A 229 -9.38 10.84 -2.36
N ALA A 230 -8.77 9.79 -2.87
CA ALA A 230 -7.35 9.77 -3.13
C ALA A 230 -7.02 8.85 -4.30
N PRO A 231 -6.06 9.21 -5.16
CA PRO A 231 -5.59 8.28 -6.18
C PRO A 231 -4.73 7.18 -5.56
N ILE A 232 -4.73 6.00 -6.18
CA ILE A 232 -3.81 4.92 -5.88
C ILE A 232 -2.91 4.62 -7.09
N TRP A 233 -1.70 4.17 -6.82
CA TRP A 233 -0.76 3.71 -7.84
C TRP A 233 -0.74 2.18 -7.90
N ILE A 234 -0.85 1.59 -9.12
CA ILE A 234 -1.02 0.14 -9.31
C ILE A 234 -0.02 -0.48 -10.29
N LYS A 235 0.88 0.29 -10.87
CA LYS A 235 1.87 -0.26 -11.83
C LYS A 235 3.09 -0.90 -11.17
N GLY A 236 3.21 -0.79 -9.83
CA GLY A 236 4.37 -1.29 -9.09
C GLY A 236 5.58 -0.36 -9.17
N PRO A 237 6.80 -0.86 -8.89
CA PRO A 237 7.99 -0.04 -8.69
C PRO A 237 8.39 0.76 -9.94
N ILE A 238 8.76 2.02 -9.73
CA ILE A 238 9.38 2.85 -10.76
C ILE A 238 10.78 2.31 -11.13
N LYS A 239 11.32 2.75 -12.27
CA LYS A 239 12.57 2.21 -12.81
C LYS A 239 13.78 2.45 -11.89
N HIS A 240 13.91 3.63 -11.33
CA HIS A 240 15.02 4.02 -10.45
C HIS A 240 14.50 4.70 -9.19
N PHE A 241 14.98 4.28 -8.02
CA PHE A 241 14.63 4.85 -6.73
C PHE A 241 15.59 5.92 -6.27
N THR A 242 16.74 6.07 -6.96
CA THR A 242 17.81 6.99 -6.58
C THR A 242 18.29 7.80 -7.76
N THR A 243 18.57 9.07 -7.55
CA THR A 243 19.22 9.97 -8.51
C THR A 243 20.08 10.96 -7.74
N GLU A 244 21.39 11.06 -8.07
CA GLU A 244 22.33 11.97 -7.39
C GLU A 244 22.20 11.86 -5.86
N ASN A 245 21.76 12.95 -5.19
CA ASN A 245 21.55 13.03 -3.74
C ASN A 245 20.09 12.79 -3.31
N THR A 246 19.27 12.20 -4.18
CA THR A 246 17.84 12.01 -3.94
C THR A 246 17.50 10.53 -3.84
N ILE A 247 16.69 10.17 -2.85
CA ILE A 247 16.03 8.87 -2.72
C ILE A 247 14.51 9.05 -2.82
N ILE A 248 13.83 8.13 -3.52
CA ILE A 248 12.37 8.08 -3.67
C ILE A 248 11.87 6.87 -2.91
N VAL A 249 10.88 7.04 -2.04
CA VAL A 249 10.42 6.00 -1.10
C VAL A 249 8.89 5.93 -1.04
N GLY A 250 8.37 4.76 -0.75
CA GLY A 250 6.94 4.54 -0.58
C GLY A 250 6.17 4.56 -1.89
N ASP A 251 4.94 5.05 -1.88
CA ASP A 251 4.11 5.13 -3.10
C ASP A 251 4.75 6.01 -4.17
N ALA A 252 5.57 7.00 -3.80
CA ALA A 252 6.35 7.80 -4.74
C ALA A 252 7.34 6.96 -5.57
N ALA A 253 7.85 5.85 -5.00
CA ALA A 253 8.68 4.84 -5.66
C ALA A 253 7.87 3.66 -6.23
N GLY A 254 6.54 3.68 -6.12
CA GLY A 254 5.67 2.58 -6.52
C GLY A 254 5.82 1.33 -5.66
N GLN A 255 6.13 1.49 -4.37
CA GLN A 255 6.38 0.40 -3.43
C GLN A 255 5.10 -0.14 -2.76
N ALA A 256 3.91 0.33 -3.15
CA ALA A 256 2.66 -0.33 -2.81
C ALA A 256 2.41 -1.55 -3.71
N LYS A 257 1.78 -2.59 -3.15
CA LYS A 257 1.47 -3.85 -3.85
C LYS A 257 0.60 -3.59 -5.09
N PRO A 258 1.01 -4.00 -6.29
CA PRO A 258 0.25 -3.74 -7.52
C PRO A 258 -1.18 -4.30 -7.51
N THR A 259 -1.42 -5.40 -6.79
CA THR A 259 -2.71 -6.09 -6.74
C THR A 259 -3.74 -5.43 -5.84
N THR A 260 -3.32 -4.91 -4.69
CA THR A 260 -4.21 -4.42 -3.63
C THR A 260 -3.97 -2.97 -3.23
N ALA A 261 -2.95 -2.31 -3.78
CA ALA A 261 -2.43 -1.00 -3.35
C ALA A 261 -2.03 -0.96 -1.85
N GLY A 262 -1.86 -2.12 -1.21
CA GLY A 262 -1.40 -2.21 0.18
C GLY A 262 0.09 -1.89 0.30
N GLY A 263 0.47 -0.88 1.10
CA GLY A 263 1.84 -0.39 1.16
C GLY A 263 2.44 -0.30 2.58
N ILE A 264 1.68 -0.59 3.65
CA ILE A 264 2.18 -0.39 5.03
C ILE A 264 3.53 -1.07 5.24
N PHE A 265 3.66 -2.34 4.87
CA PHE A 265 4.87 -3.12 5.06
C PHE A 265 5.98 -2.75 4.07
N SER A 266 5.72 -2.87 2.77
CA SER A 266 6.73 -2.68 1.72
C SER A 266 7.27 -1.24 1.64
N CYS A 267 6.40 -0.23 1.81
CA CYS A 267 6.79 1.17 1.91
C CYS A 267 7.51 1.47 3.24
N GLY A 268 7.05 0.87 4.35
CA GLY A 268 7.68 1.03 5.65
C GLY A 268 9.11 0.46 5.68
N ILE A 269 9.32 -0.76 5.16
CA ILE A 269 10.66 -1.34 4.98
C ILE A 269 11.50 -0.48 4.03
N GLY A 270 10.90 0.05 2.97
CA GLY A 270 11.56 1.02 2.10
C GLY A 270 12.09 2.23 2.87
N GLY A 271 11.27 2.79 3.77
CA GLY A 271 11.67 3.89 4.65
C GLY A 271 12.84 3.53 5.57
N ILE A 272 12.80 2.36 6.21
CA ILE A 272 13.89 1.88 7.08
C ILE A 272 15.19 1.70 6.27
N MET A 273 15.10 1.06 5.10
CA MET A 273 16.28 0.85 4.23
C MET A 273 16.86 2.18 3.75
N ALA A 274 16.01 3.12 3.31
CA ALA A 274 16.43 4.44 2.86
C ALA A 274 17.14 5.21 3.99
N GLY A 275 16.57 5.25 5.19
CA GLY A 275 17.17 5.94 6.34
C GLY A 275 18.54 5.36 6.71
N LYS A 276 18.66 4.03 6.80
CA LYS A 276 19.94 3.34 7.06
C LYS A 276 20.97 3.60 5.97
N THR A 277 20.55 3.63 4.71
CA THR A 277 21.47 3.89 3.58
C THR A 277 21.97 5.34 3.60
N ILE A 278 21.10 6.31 3.88
CA ILE A 278 21.51 7.72 4.03
C ILE A 278 22.49 7.87 5.21
N ALA A 279 22.19 7.26 6.35
CA ALA A 279 23.09 7.28 7.51
C ALA A 279 24.48 6.70 7.16
N MET A 280 24.52 5.60 6.42
CA MET A 280 25.79 5.02 5.93
C MET A 280 26.51 5.98 4.96
N ALA A 281 25.80 6.59 4.01
CA ALA A 281 26.37 7.52 3.05
C ALA A 281 26.94 8.77 3.75
N LEU A 282 26.29 9.25 4.80
CA LEU A 282 26.77 10.35 5.64
C LEU A 282 28.04 9.99 6.40
N ARG A 283 28.10 8.82 7.03
CA ARG A 283 29.30 8.33 7.76
C ARG A 283 30.50 8.14 6.87
N THR A 284 30.29 7.64 5.64
CA THR A 284 31.38 7.36 4.69
C THR A 284 31.67 8.52 3.76
N ASN A 285 30.86 9.58 3.79
CA ASN A 285 30.89 10.69 2.84
C ASN A 285 30.86 10.23 1.37
N ASP A 286 30.07 9.17 1.09
CA ASP A 286 29.97 8.53 -0.23
C ASP A 286 28.51 8.41 -0.68
N PHE A 287 28.07 9.34 -1.53
CA PHE A 287 26.71 9.36 -2.08
C PHE A 287 26.41 8.16 -3.01
N LYS A 288 27.43 7.50 -3.58
CA LYS A 288 27.23 6.32 -4.42
C LYS A 288 26.59 5.16 -3.66
N LYS A 289 26.69 5.18 -2.33
CA LYS A 289 26.00 4.21 -1.44
C LYS A 289 24.48 4.27 -1.56
N LEU A 290 23.89 5.36 -2.04
CA LEU A 290 22.42 5.47 -2.17
C LEU A 290 21.82 4.36 -3.03
N ILE A 291 22.54 3.84 -4.03
CA ILE A 291 22.08 2.74 -4.87
C ILE A 291 21.82 1.44 -4.08
N ASP A 292 22.48 1.26 -2.93
CA ASP A 292 22.33 0.07 -2.11
C ASP A 292 20.90 -0.02 -1.50
N TYR A 293 20.22 1.10 -1.32
CA TYR A 293 18.80 1.13 -0.97
C TYR A 293 17.94 0.43 -2.02
N GLU A 294 18.08 0.83 -3.29
CA GLU A 294 17.30 0.24 -4.39
C GLU A 294 17.59 -1.25 -4.53
N LYS A 295 18.86 -1.66 -4.47
CA LYS A 295 19.28 -3.07 -4.53
C LYS A 295 18.65 -3.88 -3.39
N SER A 296 18.72 -3.38 -2.16
CA SER A 296 18.21 -4.07 -0.98
C SER A 296 16.70 -4.23 -1.02
N TRP A 297 15.96 -3.17 -1.43
CA TRP A 297 14.52 -3.24 -1.55
C TRP A 297 14.10 -4.24 -2.66
N ARG A 298 14.75 -4.18 -3.83
CA ARG A 298 14.47 -5.11 -4.94
C ARG A 298 14.84 -6.55 -4.60
N ALA A 299 15.89 -6.77 -3.84
CA ALA A 299 16.26 -8.11 -3.37
C ALA A 299 15.16 -8.70 -2.47
N LYS A 300 14.52 -7.89 -1.61
CA LYS A 300 13.44 -8.35 -0.71
C LYS A 300 12.10 -8.50 -1.43
N PHE A 301 11.71 -7.55 -2.27
CA PHE A 301 10.36 -7.44 -2.80
C PHE A 301 10.24 -7.61 -4.32
N GLY A 302 11.34 -7.52 -5.07
CA GLY A 302 11.30 -7.42 -6.53
C GLY A 302 10.54 -8.57 -7.18
N ASN A 303 10.88 -9.81 -6.86
CA ASN A 303 10.22 -11.01 -7.41
C ASN A 303 8.71 -11.05 -7.11
N GLU A 304 8.32 -10.71 -5.87
CA GLU A 304 6.91 -10.65 -5.48
C GLU A 304 6.16 -9.58 -6.27
N PHE A 305 6.74 -8.38 -6.40
CA PHE A 305 6.13 -7.26 -7.11
C PHE A 305 6.05 -7.48 -8.63
N GLU A 306 7.02 -8.16 -9.23
CA GLU A 306 6.96 -8.56 -10.64
C GLU A 306 5.78 -9.52 -10.89
N LYS A 307 5.61 -10.53 -10.03
CA LYS A 307 4.49 -11.46 -10.10
C LYS A 307 3.16 -10.76 -9.88
N GLN A 308 3.06 -9.87 -8.89
CA GLN A 308 1.86 -9.07 -8.64
C GLN A 308 1.53 -8.14 -9.81
N SER A 309 2.53 -7.53 -10.43
CA SER A 309 2.34 -6.69 -11.63
C SER A 309 1.79 -7.50 -12.81
N LEU A 310 2.25 -8.74 -12.97
CA LEU A 310 1.74 -9.65 -13.97
C LEU A 310 0.29 -10.09 -13.66
N ALA A 311 0.01 -10.47 -12.40
CA ALA A 311 -1.35 -10.80 -11.96
C ALA A 311 -2.32 -9.61 -12.20
N ARG A 312 -1.87 -8.37 -11.92
CA ARG A 312 -2.64 -7.14 -12.20
C ARG A 312 -2.96 -6.99 -13.69
N LYS A 313 -2.00 -7.22 -14.58
CA LYS A 313 -2.23 -7.17 -16.04
C LYS A 313 -3.28 -8.20 -16.47
N ILE A 314 -3.26 -9.39 -15.88
CA ILE A 314 -4.27 -10.43 -16.14
C ILE A 314 -5.65 -9.96 -15.67
N LEU A 315 -5.76 -9.56 -14.40
CA LEU A 315 -7.02 -9.10 -13.81
C LEU A 315 -7.64 -7.90 -14.56
N SER A 316 -6.82 -7.02 -15.12
CA SER A 316 -7.31 -5.86 -15.88
C SER A 316 -7.83 -6.20 -17.28
N ARG A 317 -7.68 -7.44 -17.77
CA ARG A 317 -8.08 -7.90 -19.12
C ARG A 317 -9.22 -8.90 -19.11
N ILE A 318 -9.57 -9.46 -17.96
CA ILE A 318 -10.67 -10.43 -17.85
C ILE A 318 -12.00 -9.71 -17.62
N ASP A 319 -13.07 -10.27 -18.13
CA ASP A 319 -14.45 -9.81 -17.96
C ASP A 319 -15.14 -10.51 -16.76
N ASN A 320 -16.36 -10.05 -16.43
CA ASN A 320 -17.17 -10.64 -15.36
C ASN A 320 -17.47 -12.12 -15.59
N LYS A 321 -17.69 -12.54 -16.84
CA LYS A 321 -17.93 -13.94 -17.18
C LYS A 321 -16.72 -14.81 -16.86
N THR A 322 -15.52 -14.33 -17.13
CA THR A 322 -14.28 -15.03 -16.81
C THR A 322 -14.05 -15.08 -15.29
N VAL A 323 -14.32 -13.98 -14.57
CA VAL A 323 -14.25 -13.97 -13.10
C VAL A 323 -15.20 -15.02 -12.50
N ASN A 324 -16.47 -15.08 -12.95
CA ASN A 324 -17.44 -16.06 -12.46
C ASN A 324 -16.97 -17.49 -12.71
N LYS A 325 -16.42 -17.82 -13.90
CA LYS A 325 -15.85 -19.15 -14.19
C LYS A 325 -14.65 -19.50 -13.30
N LEU A 326 -13.81 -18.50 -12.94
CA LEU A 326 -12.72 -18.74 -12.00
C LEU A 326 -13.27 -19.16 -10.63
N PHE A 327 -14.33 -18.47 -10.15
CA PHE A 327 -14.96 -18.85 -8.88
C PHE A 327 -15.58 -20.26 -8.93
N ASP A 328 -16.17 -20.67 -10.04
CA ASP A 328 -16.69 -22.03 -10.24
C ASP A 328 -15.60 -23.13 -10.19
N SER A 329 -14.34 -22.76 -10.45
CA SER A 329 -13.20 -23.67 -10.42
C SER A 329 -12.46 -23.76 -9.09
N ILE A 330 -12.79 -22.89 -8.12
CA ILE A 330 -12.14 -22.88 -6.80
C ILE A 330 -12.73 -24.01 -5.95
N THR A 331 -11.87 -24.93 -5.52
CA THR A 331 -12.25 -26.05 -4.66
C THR A 331 -11.94 -25.77 -3.19
N PRO A 332 -12.58 -26.49 -2.24
CA PRO A 332 -12.26 -26.38 -0.82
C PRO A 332 -10.76 -26.55 -0.52
N GLU A 333 -10.07 -27.47 -1.23
CA GLU A 333 -8.65 -27.75 -1.03
C GLU A 333 -7.79 -26.55 -1.42
N ILE A 334 -8.19 -25.77 -2.44
CA ILE A 334 -7.51 -24.52 -2.83
C ILE A 334 -7.68 -23.47 -1.73
N ILE A 335 -8.90 -23.37 -1.16
CA ILE A 335 -9.18 -22.42 -0.07
C ILE A 335 -8.37 -22.78 1.18
N ASP A 336 -8.34 -24.06 1.56
CA ASP A 336 -7.57 -24.54 2.72
C ASP A 336 -6.06 -24.31 2.55
N ASP A 337 -5.54 -24.55 1.35
CA ASP A 337 -4.12 -24.32 1.06
C ASP A 337 -3.75 -22.82 1.11
N ILE A 338 -4.63 -21.93 0.66
CA ILE A 338 -4.46 -20.45 0.79
C ILE A 338 -4.52 -20.04 2.26
N SER A 339 -5.52 -20.52 3.00
CA SER A 339 -5.70 -20.21 4.42
C SER A 339 -4.55 -20.70 5.30
N GLY A 340 -3.89 -21.78 4.89
CA GLY A 340 -2.88 -22.47 5.68
C GLY A 340 -1.44 -22.01 5.51
N LYS A 341 -1.08 -21.46 4.35
CA LYS A 341 0.33 -21.32 3.93
C LYS A 341 0.74 -19.92 3.51
N ASP A 342 -0.18 -19.06 3.13
CA ASP A 342 0.16 -17.79 2.51
C ASP A 342 0.38 -16.67 3.52
N ASP A 343 1.42 -15.88 3.27
CA ASP A 343 1.70 -14.66 4.00
C ASP A 343 0.84 -13.51 3.42
N PHE A 344 0.18 -12.75 4.29
CA PHE A 344 -0.61 -11.58 3.89
C PHE A 344 0.21 -10.54 3.12
N ASP A 345 1.47 -10.40 3.46
CA ASP A 345 2.36 -9.41 2.86
C ASP A 345 3.02 -9.91 1.56
N PHE A 346 3.07 -11.24 1.34
CA PHE A 346 3.61 -11.93 0.15
C PHE A 346 2.55 -12.90 -0.41
N HIS A 347 1.49 -12.36 -1.02
CA HIS A 347 0.29 -13.13 -1.40
C HIS A 347 0.22 -13.55 -2.87
N THR A 348 1.32 -13.46 -3.63
CA THR A 348 1.30 -13.86 -5.07
C THR A 348 0.91 -15.31 -5.25
N SER A 349 1.34 -16.22 -4.36
CA SER A 349 0.98 -17.63 -4.44
C SER A 349 -0.52 -17.85 -4.33
N SER A 350 -1.21 -17.13 -3.43
CA SER A 350 -2.66 -17.14 -3.29
C SER A 350 -3.36 -16.68 -4.56
N ILE A 351 -2.89 -15.57 -5.14
CA ILE A 351 -3.46 -15.05 -6.40
C ILE A 351 -3.28 -16.03 -7.54
N VAL A 352 -2.10 -16.65 -7.68
CA VAL A 352 -1.85 -17.66 -8.71
C VAL A 352 -2.78 -18.87 -8.55
N LYS A 353 -3.02 -19.32 -7.32
CA LYS A 353 -3.96 -20.40 -7.02
C LYS A 353 -5.40 -20.02 -7.35
N LEU A 354 -5.83 -18.82 -6.96
CA LEU A 354 -7.17 -18.31 -7.28
C LEU A 354 -7.38 -18.10 -8.79
N LEU A 355 -6.34 -17.75 -9.53
CA LEU A 355 -6.38 -17.66 -10.99
C LEU A 355 -6.40 -19.04 -11.69
N GLY A 356 -6.32 -20.14 -10.93
CA GLY A 356 -6.59 -21.49 -11.38
C GLY A 356 -5.48 -22.17 -12.18
N VAL A 357 -4.52 -22.75 -11.49
CA VAL A 357 -3.36 -23.42 -12.12
C VAL A 357 -3.71 -24.72 -12.85
N LYS A 358 -4.87 -25.34 -12.66
CA LYS A 358 -5.19 -26.61 -13.32
C LYS A 358 -6.43 -26.64 -14.22
N GLY A 359 -7.34 -25.68 -14.13
CA GLY A 359 -8.59 -25.69 -14.91
C GLY A 359 -8.74 -24.56 -15.93
N SER A 360 -8.12 -23.42 -15.69
CA SER A 360 -8.25 -22.21 -16.52
C SER A 360 -7.03 -21.97 -17.44
N LEU A 361 -6.03 -22.85 -17.46
CA LEU A 361 -4.90 -22.78 -18.39
C LEU A 361 -5.36 -22.59 -19.85
N ASN A 362 -6.47 -23.18 -20.24
CA ASN A 362 -7.03 -22.99 -21.59
C ASN A 362 -7.67 -21.59 -21.78
N ALA A 363 -8.33 -21.03 -20.78
CA ALA A 363 -8.90 -19.68 -20.88
C ALA A 363 -7.83 -18.58 -20.74
N ALA A 364 -6.88 -18.78 -19.83
CA ALA A 364 -5.75 -17.86 -19.64
C ALA A 364 -4.70 -17.98 -20.76
N GLN A 365 -4.47 -19.15 -21.35
CA GLN A 365 -3.58 -19.32 -22.51
C GLN A 365 -4.15 -18.67 -23.77
N LEU A 366 -5.47 -18.66 -23.96
CA LEU A 366 -6.12 -17.97 -25.07
C LEU A 366 -6.06 -16.44 -24.96
N LEU A 367 -5.99 -15.90 -23.73
CA LEU A 367 -6.00 -14.47 -23.49
C LEU A 367 -4.60 -13.83 -23.33
N ILE A 368 -3.56 -14.59 -22.95
CA ILE A 368 -2.33 -14.00 -22.40
C ILE A 368 -1.03 -14.63 -22.95
N GLY A 369 -1.10 -15.63 -23.82
CA GLY A 369 0.09 -16.21 -24.49
C GLY A 369 1.22 -16.59 -23.51
N GLY A 370 2.44 -16.17 -23.72
CA GLY A 370 3.62 -16.55 -22.92
C GLY A 370 3.74 -15.93 -21.51
N GLU A 371 2.89 -15.00 -21.08
CA GLU A 371 3.03 -14.31 -19.79
C GLU A 371 2.60 -15.20 -18.60
N LEU A 372 1.62 -16.09 -18.78
CA LEU A 372 1.20 -17.04 -17.74
C LEU A 372 2.27 -18.12 -17.46
N LYS A 373 2.99 -18.54 -18.50
CA LYS A 373 4.11 -19.49 -18.33
C LYS A 373 5.20 -18.95 -17.41
N LYS A 374 5.46 -17.63 -17.44
CA LYS A 374 6.43 -16.98 -16.54
C LYS A 374 6.00 -16.95 -15.07
N LEU A 375 4.69 -16.85 -14.79
CA LEU A 375 4.16 -16.94 -13.41
C LEU A 375 4.36 -18.33 -12.81
N ILE A 376 4.22 -19.37 -13.62
CA ILE A 376 4.25 -20.78 -13.19
C ILE A 376 5.70 -21.29 -13.10
N SER A 377 6.59 -20.89 -14.03
CA SER A 377 7.96 -21.42 -14.12
C SER A 377 8.92 -20.91 -13.03
N THR A 378 8.49 -19.98 -12.19
CA THR A 378 9.28 -19.44 -11.06
C THR A 378 8.92 -20.05 -9.71
N GLN A 379 8.14 -21.15 -9.68
CA GLN A 379 7.80 -21.92 -8.47
C GLN A 379 8.58 -23.25 -8.37
N GLY A 380 9.60 -23.48 -9.20
CA GLY A 380 10.51 -24.63 -9.16
C GLY A 380 11.82 -24.30 -8.48
#